data_4a34a6da21065df7bfb0421313ab2195
#
_entry.id   4a34a6da21065df7bfb0421313ab2195
#
_cell.length_a   1.000
_cell.length_b   1.000
_cell.length_c   1.000
_cell.angle_alpha   90.00
_cell.angle_beta   90.00
_cell.angle_gamma   90.00
#
_symmetry.space_group_name_H-M   'P 1'
#
loop_
_entity.id
_entity.type
_entity.pdbx_description
1 polymer ?
#
loop_
_entity_poly.entity_id
_entity_poly.type
_entity_poly.pdbx_seq_one_letter_code
_entity_poly.pdbx_strand_id
1 'polypeptide(L)'
;MVKGSAWMTFGSIVSRILGALYIIPWYAWMGNHGNIANALTAKSYNIYSLFIIISTAGIPGAVAKQVAKYNALNEYDIGRKLFRRGLILMGMFGVICAAIMYFGAPILATDDIIGALLHGAKSDPRQVAVMRSLSYAVLIIPILSIMRGYFQGYADMMPPAMSQFVEQLARVIWMLLTAYIIMQVQHGSYVHAVVQSNLAAAIGAVFGILLLVWFLYRRRNELNALMKQSNHAIKISTAGIFWEIINQSIPFIIIDSGITLFQLIDQYTFHPMIAMFVHASSDQIESWYALFGLNANKLIMIIVSLATAMSVTAIPLLSGAHARRDYASISSQIENTLELFLFVMIPASLGMAAIATPIYTIFYGYDQLGSNVLYLSSFTAISLGLFTVLMAILQGLSENGLAIKYLVLGIIIKFAVQLPMIEFFKVYGPLLATNIGLIITIWLSLKHLKVRYRYNSSRTSRRFIGIAIFSMAMFVIVTGVVDFGGKIISPERRPTSFVLVTLAVVIGGLLYAFLTVKFGLAQKIIGPKVDRVLEKLHIRV
;
A
#
# COMPACT_ATOMS: atom_id res chain seq x y z
N MET A 1 14.03 -5.46 -21.60
CA MET A 1 13.09 -5.75 -20.49
C MET A 1 13.78 -5.81 -19.12
N VAL A 2 14.84 -6.60 -18.90
CA VAL A 2 15.49 -6.77 -17.58
C VAL A 2 16.00 -5.45 -16.98
N LYS A 3 16.64 -4.58 -17.76
CA LYS A 3 17.11 -3.26 -17.27
C LYS A 3 15.96 -2.32 -16.84
N GLY A 4 14.83 -2.37 -17.55
CA GLY A 4 13.67 -1.52 -17.23
C GLY A 4 12.95 -1.94 -15.95
N SER A 5 12.74 -3.25 -15.73
CA SER A 5 12.16 -3.77 -14.49
C SER A 5 13.07 -3.52 -13.28
N ALA A 6 14.39 -3.58 -13.45
CA ALA A 6 15.35 -3.27 -12.40
C ALA A 6 15.23 -1.79 -11.93
N TRP A 7 15.07 -0.83 -12.85
CA TRP A 7 14.85 0.59 -12.51
C TRP A 7 13.56 0.80 -11.72
N MET A 8 12.45 0.18 -12.15
CA MET A 8 11.17 0.29 -11.45
C MET A 8 11.24 -0.30 -10.04
N THR A 9 11.88 -1.46 -9.89
CA THR A 9 12.07 -2.11 -8.58
C THR A 9 12.94 -1.25 -7.66
N PHE A 10 14.07 -0.74 -8.16
CA PHE A 10 14.95 0.14 -7.41
C PHE A 10 14.22 1.40 -6.94
N GLY A 11 13.55 2.12 -7.86
CA GLY A 11 12.79 3.32 -7.53
C GLY A 11 11.71 3.05 -6.48
N SER A 12 10.99 1.93 -6.59
CA SER A 12 9.96 1.54 -5.63
C SER A 12 10.53 1.21 -4.23
N ILE A 13 11.64 0.46 -4.16
CA ILE A 13 12.26 0.10 -2.88
C ILE A 13 12.80 1.34 -2.17
N VAL A 14 13.56 2.19 -2.87
CA VAL A 14 14.13 3.40 -2.29
C VAL A 14 13.02 4.36 -1.83
N SER A 15 11.98 4.54 -2.64
CA SER A 15 10.81 5.36 -2.28
C SER A 15 10.14 4.87 -0.99
N ARG A 16 10.03 3.55 -0.78
CA ARG A 16 9.43 2.95 0.43
C ARG A 16 10.32 3.12 1.66
N ILE A 17 11.64 2.94 1.50
CA ILE A 17 12.60 3.16 2.59
C ILE A 17 12.56 4.62 3.04
N LEU A 18 12.64 5.57 2.11
CA LEU A 18 12.50 7.00 2.41
C LEU A 18 11.14 7.31 3.05
N GLY A 19 10.07 6.66 2.56
CA GLY A 19 8.71 6.78 3.08
C GLY A 19 8.50 6.17 4.47
N ALA A 20 9.42 5.36 4.96
CA ALA A 20 9.41 4.85 6.32
C ALA A 20 10.31 5.69 7.25
N LEU A 21 11.52 5.98 6.82
CA LEU A 21 12.54 6.61 7.68
C LEU A 21 12.24 8.04 8.09
N TYR A 22 11.53 8.84 7.26
CA TYR A 22 11.25 10.23 7.59
C TYR A 22 10.41 10.39 8.86
N ILE A 23 9.62 9.36 9.24
CA ILE A 23 8.72 9.45 10.39
C ILE A 23 9.49 9.60 11.70
N ILE A 24 10.72 9.05 11.79
CA ILE A 24 11.53 9.07 13.01
C ILE A 24 11.85 10.50 13.45
N PRO A 25 12.51 11.37 12.64
CA PRO A 25 12.75 12.75 13.02
C PRO A 25 11.44 13.56 13.08
N TRP A 26 10.52 13.33 12.14
CA TRP A 26 9.26 14.05 12.08
C TRP A 26 8.44 13.88 13.38
N TYR A 27 8.26 12.65 13.83
CA TYR A 27 7.52 12.35 15.06
C TYR A 27 8.24 12.90 16.31
N ALA A 28 9.58 12.83 16.33
CA ALA A 28 10.37 13.37 17.43
C ALA A 28 10.21 14.89 17.57
N TRP A 29 10.12 15.63 16.46
CA TRP A 29 9.91 17.08 16.48
C TRP A 29 8.49 17.49 16.87
N MET A 30 7.48 16.63 16.66
CA MET A 30 6.10 16.88 17.12
C MET A 30 5.96 16.78 18.65
N GLY A 31 6.91 16.15 19.36
CA GLY A 31 6.92 16.02 20.81
C GLY A 31 5.63 15.40 21.35
N ASN A 32 5.02 16.01 22.35
CA ASN A 32 3.79 15.50 22.98
C ASN A 32 2.57 15.46 22.04
N HIS A 33 2.61 16.18 20.91
CA HIS A 33 1.54 16.19 19.90
C HIS A 33 1.69 15.11 18.83
N GLY A 34 2.73 14.24 18.90
CA GLY A 34 3.05 13.26 17.86
C GLY A 34 1.89 12.35 17.49
N ASN A 35 1.17 11.79 18.46
CA ASN A 35 0.03 10.91 18.18
C ASN A 35 -1.15 11.67 17.58
N ILE A 36 -1.50 12.86 18.11
CA ILE A 36 -2.58 13.68 17.55
C ILE A 36 -2.25 14.11 16.10
N ALA A 37 -1.01 14.53 15.85
CA ALA A 37 -0.52 14.85 14.52
C ALA A 37 -0.62 13.67 13.55
N ASN A 38 -0.31 12.46 14.03
CA ASN A 38 -0.46 11.23 13.26
C ASN A 38 -1.94 10.87 13.03
N ALA A 39 -2.84 11.08 14.01
CA ALA A 39 -4.28 10.88 13.83
C ALA A 39 -4.86 11.78 12.73
N LEU A 40 -4.55 13.09 12.79
CA LEU A 40 -4.98 14.06 11.77
C LEU A 40 -4.47 13.69 10.38
N THR A 41 -3.20 13.23 10.30
CA THR A 41 -2.63 12.74 9.04
C THR A 41 -3.34 11.48 8.56
N ALA A 42 -3.57 10.48 9.43
CA ALA A 42 -4.22 9.22 9.07
C ALA A 42 -5.63 9.43 8.51
N LYS A 43 -6.47 10.15 9.24
CA LYS A 43 -7.85 10.46 8.84
C LYS A 43 -7.90 11.18 7.49
N SER A 44 -7.07 12.19 7.31
CA SER A 44 -7.02 12.95 6.05
C SER A 44 -6.43 12.12 4.90
N TYR A 45 -5.43 11.28 5.19
CA TYR A 45 -4.77 10.43 4.20
C TYR A 45 -5.64 9.29 3.71
N ASN A 46 -6.52 8.71 4.54
CA ASN A 46 -7.48 7.69 4.11
C ASN A 46 -8.43 8.23 3.04
N ILE A 47 -8.97 9.43 3.26
CA ILE A 47 -9.86 10.11 2.30
C ILE A 47 -9.08 10.47 1.03
N TYR A 48 -7.89 11.06 1.19
CA TYR A 48 -7.00 11.35 0.07
C TYR A 48 -6.69 10.09 -0.76
N SER A 49 -6.38 8.95 -0.11
CA SER A 49 -6.11 7.69 -0.79
C SER A 49 -7.29 7.20 -1.61
N LEU A 50 -8.51 7.32 -1.07
CA LEU A 50 -9.72 6.98 -1.82
C LEU A 50 -9.85 7.82 -3.09
N PHE A 51 -9.68 9.16 -2.99
CA PHE A 51 -9.74 10.05 -4.16
C PHE A 51 -8.63 9.76 -5.17
N ILE A 52 -7.42 9.43 -4.71
CA ILE A 52 -6.33 9.01 -5.60
C ILE A 52 -6.66 7.71 -6.31
N ILE A 53 -7.16 6.70 -5.60
CA ILE A 53 -7.57 5.43 -6.22
C ILE A 53 -8.66 5.68 -7.27
N ILE A 54 -9.70 6.43 -6.93
CA ILE A 54 -10.78 6.77 -7.86
C ILE A 54 -10.23 7.48 -9.11
N SER A 55 -9.28 8.38 -8.93
CA SER A 55 -8.74 9.20 -10.04
C SER A 55 -7.62 8.54 -10.84
N THR A 56 -6.99 7.46 -10.35
CA THR A 56 -5.79 6.89 -11.01
C THR A 56 -5.83 5.37 -11.21
N ALA A 57 -6.72 4.61 -10.52
CA ALA A 57 -6.69 3.15 -10.57
C ALA A 57 -6.90 2.61 -11.99
N GLY A 58 -5.99 1.72 -12.41
CA GLY A 58 -6.03 1.06 -13.71
C GLY A 58 -5.67 1.93 -14.93
N ILE A 59 -5.78 3.27 -14.84
CA ILE A 59 -5.63 4.18 -15.98
C ILE A 59 -4.20 4.20 -16.55
N PRO A 60 -3.12 4.33 -15.76
CA PRO A 60 -1.76 4.32 -16.31
C PRO A 60 -1.43 3.03 -17.06
N GLY A 61 -1.83 1.90 -16.50
CA GLY A 61 -1.64 0.59 -17.11
C GLY A 61 -2.44 0.41 -18.40
N ALA A 62 -3.69 0.88 -18.42
CA ALA A 62 -4.53 0.83 -19.61
C ALA A 62 -3.99 1.74 -20.73
N VAL A 63 -3.53 2.95 -20.39
CA VAL A 63 -2.89 3.85 -21.35
C VAL A 63 -1.59 3.24 -21.87
N ALA A 64 -0.75 2.70 -20.99
CA ALA A 64 0.48 2.02 -21.40
C ALA A 64 0.19 0.87 -22.37
N LYS A 65 -0.83 0.04 -22.08
CA LYS A 65 -1.26 -1.06 -22.95
C LYS A 65 -1.73 -0.57 -24.32
N GLN A 66 -2.56 0.47 -24.37
CA GLN A 66 -3.06 1.01 -25.62
C GLN A 66 -1.94 1.67 -26.43
N VAL A 67 -1.09 2.48 -25.81
CA VAL A 67 0.08 3.09 -26.47
C VAL A 67 1.01 2.00 -27.04
N ALA A 68 1.33 0.98 -26.26
CA ALA A 68 2.15 -0.14 -26.73
C ALA A 68 1.52 -0.90 -27.91
N LYS A 69 0.18 -1.12 -27.87
CA LYS A 69 -0.57 -1.76 -28.95
C LYS A 69 -0.46 -0.96 -30.25
N TYR A 70 -0.70 0.34 -30.21
CA TYR A 70 -0.65 1.17 -31.43
C TYR A 70 0.79 1.40 -31.92
N ASN A 71 1.76 1.50 -31.02
CA ASN A 71 3.18 1.54 -31.40
C ASN A 71 3.61 0.26 -32.12
N ALA A 72 3.12 -0.91 -31.70
CA ALA A 72 3.38 -2.19 -32.38
C ALA A 72 2.77 -2.29 -33.79
N LEU A 73 1.73 -1.47 -34.07
CA LEU A 73 1.11 -1.34 -35.38
C LEU A 73 1.69 -0.20 -36.22
N ASN A 74 2.75 0.46 -35.76
CA ASN A 74 3.35 1.65 -36.34
C ASN A 74 2.36 2.84 -36.45
N GLU A 75 1.40 2.93 -35.53
CA GLU A 75 0.39 4.01 -35.44
C GLU A 75 0.71 4.95 -34.27
N TYR A 76 1.88 5.57 -34.32
CA TYR A 76 2.42 6.43 -33.25
C TYR A 76 1.59 7.70 -33.00
N ASP A 77 0.89 8.19 -34.04
CA ASP A 77 0.00 9.35 -33.95
C ASP A 77 -1.19 9.09 -33.00
N ILE A 78 -1.72 7.86 -32.98
CA ILE A 78 -2.79 7.45 -32.06
C ILE A 78 -2.29 7.47 -30.62
N GLY A 79 -1.10 6.93 -30.35
CA GLY A 79 -0.47 7.01 -29.04
C GLY A 79 -0.31 8.44 -28.53
N ARG A 80 0.10 9.36 -29.40
CA ARG A 80 0.23 10.80 -29.05
C ARG A 80 -1.11 11.50 -28.84
N LYS A 81 -2.12 11.17 -29.64
CA LYS A 81 -3.50 11.66 -29.45
C LYS A 81 -4.09 11.18 -28.14
N LEU A 82 -3.89 9.90 -27.79
CA LEU A 82 -4.29 9.33 -26.51
C LEU A 82 -3.61 10.06 -25.35
N PHE A 83 -2.31 10.31 -25.44
CA PHE A 83 -1.58 11.05 -24.41
C PHE A 83 -2.13 12.46 -24.20
N ARG A 84 -2.28 13.26 -25.27
CA ARG A 84 -2.77 14.65 -25.17
C ARG A 84 -4.19 14.73 -24.62
N ARG A 85 -5.11 13.90 -25.14
CA ARG A 85 -6.50 13.86 -24.66
C ARG A 85 -6.59 13.28 -23.26
N GLY A 86 -5.73 12.29 -22.95
CA GLY A 86 -5.59 11.73 -21.61
C GLY A 86 -5.17 12.77 -20.58
N LEU A 87 -4.19 13.63 -20.91
CA LEU A 87 -3.79 14.74 -20.04
C LEU A 87 -4.95 15.69 -19.73
N ILE A 88 -5.75 16.06 -20.73
CA ILE A 88 -6.91 16.93 -20.55
C ILE A 88 -7.96 16.24 -19.68
N LEU A 89 -8.32 14.99 -20.02
CA LEU A 89 -9.34 14.23 -19.28
C LEU A 89 -8.94 14.03 -17.81
N MET A 90 -7.70 13.61 -17.57
CA MET A 90 -7.21 13.37 -16.22
C MET A 90 -6.98 14.67 -15.45
N GLY A 91 -6.62 15.75 -16.13
CA GLY A 91 -6.59 17.08 -15.54
C GLY A 91 -7.98 17.53 -15.09
N MET A 92 -9.00 17.39 -15.93
CA MET A 92 -10.40 17.70 -15.56
C MET A 92 -10.88 16.82 -14.41
N PHE A 93 -10.59 15.52 -14.45
CA PHE A 93 -10.98 14.59 -13.39
C PHE A 93 -10.26 14.90 -12.08
N GLY A 94 -8.98 15.26 -12.15
CA GLY A 94 -8.21 15.74 -11.00
C GLY A 94 -8.81 17.02 -10.39
N VAL A 95 -9.23 17.98 -11.23
CA VAL A 95 -9.93 19.20 -10.76
C VAL A 95 -11.24 18.85 -10.06
N ILE A 96 -12.06 17.97 -10.63
CA ILE A 96 -13.33 17.55 -10.03
C ILE A 96 -13.10 16.87 -8.67
N CYS A 97 -12.22 15.88 -8.62
CA CYS A 97 -11.90 15.16 -7.37
C CYS A 97 -11.29 16.09 -6.32
N ALA A 98 -10.38 16.97 -6.71
CA ALA A 98 -9.77 17.96 -5.80
C ALA A 98 -10.81 18.96 -5.29
N ALA A 99 -11.71 19.45 -6.14
CA ALA A 99 -12.79 20.34 -5.74
C ALA A 99 -13.75 19.65 -4.74
N ILE A 100 -14.17 18.42 -5.03
CA ILE A 100 -15.03 17.65 -4.12
C ILE A 100 -14.32 17.48 -2.77
N MET A 101 -13.03 17.11 -2.75
CA MET A 101 -12.27 16.95 -1.52
C MET A 101 -12.07 18.28 -0.78
N TYR A 102 -11.77 19.38 -1.47
CA TYR A 102 -11.49 20.69 -0.87
C TYR A 102 -12.75 21.33 -0.26
N PHE A 103 -13.84 21.38 -1.05
CA PHE A 103 -15.11 21.96 -0.60
C PHE A 103 -15.90 21.01 0.30
N GLY A 104 -15.79 19.70 0.09
CA GLY A 104 -16.37 18.67 0.96
C GLY A 104 -15.60 18.42 2.25
N ALA A 105 -14.41 19.00 2.44
CA ALA A 105 -13.58 18.79 3.62
C ALA A 105 -14.33 19.04 4.95
N PRO A 106 -15.18 20.06 5.12
CA PRO A 106 -15.93 20.25 6.36
C PRO A 106 -16.87 19.09 6.71
N ILE A 107 -17.46 18.42 5.70
CA ILE A 107 -18.34 17.27 5.89
C ILE A 107 -17.50 16.00 6.12
N LEU A 108 -16.44 15.83 5.36
CA LEU A 108 -15.57 14.64 5.41
C LEU A 108 -14.67 14.61 6.66
N ALA A 109 -14.39 15.78 7.27
CA ALA A 109 -13.58 15.94 8.48
C ALA A 109 -14.40 15.86 9.77
N THR A 110 -15.47 15.11 9.78
CA THR A 110 -16.31 14.88 10.98
C THR A 110 -16.28 13.40 11.34
N ASP A 111 -16.44 13.09 12.62
CA ASP A 111 -16.59 11.71 13.09
C ASP A 111 -18.03 11.18 12.92
N ASP A 112 -18.99 12.08 12.64
CA ASP A 112 -20.39 11.77 12.36
C ASP A 112 -20.85 12.40 11.04
N ILE A 113 -20.65 11.67 9.95
CA ILE A 113 -21.04 12.11 8.60
C ILE A 113 -22.57 12.30 8.50
N ILE A 114 -23.34 11.42 9.12
CA ILE A 114 -24.80 11.45 9.04
C ILE A 114 -25.33 12.70 9.77
N GLY A 115 -24.84 12.95 10.98
CA GLY A 115 -25.16 14.15 11.71
C GLY A 115 -24.68 15.44 11.01
N ALA A 116 -23.52 15.38 10.36
CA ALA A 116 -23.01 16.51 9.58
C ALA A 116 -23.90 16.86 8.37
N LEU A 117 -24.41 15.86 7.68
CA LEU A 117 -25.31 16.03 6.53
C LEU A 117 -26.71 16.49 6.95
N LEU A 118 -27.24 15.99 8.08
CA LEU A 118 -28.61 16.25 8.50
C LEU A 118 -28.73 17.49 9.40
N HIS A 119 -27.74 17.75 10.24
CA HIS A 119 -27.84 18.75 11.32
C HIS A 119 -26.65 19.74 11.35
N GLY A 120 -25.70 19.67 10.39
CA GLY A 120 -24.54 20.55 10.36
C GLY A 120 -23.57 20.29 11.51
N ALA A 121 -23.18 19.03 11.75
CA ALA A 121 -22.24 18.67 12.82
C ALA A 121 -20.91 19.44 12.71
N LYS A 122 -20.31 19.77 13.85
CA LYS A 122 -19.03 20.50 13.90
C LYS A 122 -17.90 19.63 13.35
N SER A 123 -17.30 20.08 12.27
CA SER A 123 -16.04 19.51 11.74
C SER A 123 -14.86 19.95 12.61
N ASP A 124 -13.80 19.11 12.69
CA ASP A 124 -12.52 19.53 13.26
C ASP A 124 -11.79 20.48 12.29
N PRO A 125 -11.61 21.77 12.62
CA PRO A 125 -10.92 22.72 11.74
C PRO A 125 -9.48 22.29 11.42
N ARG A 126 -8.82 21.55 12.33
CA ARG A 126 -7.46 21.02 12.16
C ARG A 126 -7.44 20.01 11.01
N GLN A 127 -8.37 19.06 11.03
CA GLN A 127 -8.50 18.02 10.00
C GLN A 127 -8.93 18.61 8.65
N VAL A 128 -9.84 19.60 8.65
CA VAL A 128 -10.24 20.33 7.42
C VAL A 128 -9.02 20.97 6.76
N ALA A 129 -8.16 21.64 7.53
CA ALA A 129 -6.95 22.28 6.99
C ALA A 129 -5.99 21.26 6.37
N VAL A 130 -5.77 20.12 7.03
CA VAL A 130 -4.92 19.03 6.51
C VAL A 130 -5.51 18.43 5.24
N MET A 131 -6.83 18.18 5.22
CA MET A 131 -7.51 17.61 4.06
C MET A 131 -7.46 18.53 2.84
N ARG A 132 -7.65 19.85 3.07
CA ARG A 132 -7.50 20.86 2.00
C ARG A 132 -6.08 20.91 1.45
N SER A 133 -5.04 20.72 2.26
CA SER A 133 -3.66 20.66 1.78
C SER A 133 -3.40 19.43 0.88
N LEU A 134 -4.02 18.29 1.16
CA LEU A 134 -3.92 17.08 0.34
C LEU A 134 -4.71 17.18 -0.97
N SER A 135 -5.76 18.00 -1.04
CA SER A 135 -6.54 18.16 -2.28
C SER A 135 -5.71 18.71 -3.44
N TYR A 136 -4.66 19.50 -3.17
CA TYR A 136 -3.71 19.94 -4.20
C TYR A 136 -2.93 18.78 -4.83
N ALA A 137 -2.66 17.73 -4.06
CA ALA A 137 -2.03 16.54 -4.62
C ALA A 137 -3.01 15.73 -5.49
N VAL A 138 -4.30 15.65 -5.08
CA VAL A 138 -5.36 15.02 -5.90
C VAL A 138 -5.52 15.72 -7.26
N LEU A 139 -5.33 17.03 -7.31
CA LEU A 139 -5.35 17.81 -8.55
C LEU A 139 -4.24 17.39 -9.53
N ILE A 140 -3.04 17.13 -9.01
CA ILE A 140 -1.80 17.00 -9.81
C ILE A 140 -1.51 15.54 -10.18
N ILE A 141 -1.75 14.58 -9.27
CA ILE A 141 -1.34 13.18 -9.43
C ILE A 141 -1.99 12.49 -10.63
N PRO A 142 -3.25 12.72 -11.03
CA PRO A 142 -3.81 12.12 -12.23
C PRO A 142 -3.05 12.47 -13.50
N ILE A 143 -2.56 13.71 -13.63
CA ILE A 143 -1.72 14.17 -14.73
C ILE A 143 -0.38 13.40 -14.74
N LEU A 144 0.26 13.31 -13.57
CA LEU A 144 1.51 12.57 -13.39
C LEU A 144 1.36 11.09 -13.79
N SER A 145 0.23 10.51 -13.44
CA SER A 145 -0.14 9.12 -13.71
C SER A 145 -0.19 8.81 -15.23
N ILE A 146 -0.86 9.65 -16.03
CA ILE A 146 -0.90 9.53 -17.48
C ILE A 146 0.49 9.67 -18.11
N MET A 147 1.30 10.61 -17.62
CA MET A 147 2.65 10.81 -18.14
C MET A 147 3.51 9.57 -17.92
N ARG A 148 3.42 8.94 -16.75
CA ARG A 148 4.11 7.67 -16.47
C ARG A 148 3.63 6.55 -17.39
N GLY A 149 2.29 6.41 -17.54
CA GLY A 149 1.68 5.42 -18.44
C GLY A 149 2.14 5.56 -19.90
N TYR A 150 2.29 6.79 -20.39
CA TYR A 150 2.79 7.06 -21.73
C TYR A 150 4.21 6.53 -21.95
N PHE A 151 5.15 6.82 -21.07
CA PHE A 151 6.52 6.27 -21.16
C PHE A 151 6.55 4.75 -21.06
N GLN A 152 5.74 4.17 -20.16
CA GLN A 152 5.60 2.72 -20.04
C GLN A 152 5.10 2.07 -21.34
N GLY A 153 4.22 2.77 -22.08
CA GLY A 153 3.73 2.32 -23.38
C GLY A 153 4.81 2.26 -24.47
N TYR A 154 5.91 3.01 -24.32
CA TYR A 154 7.12 2.91 -25.14
C TYR A 154 8.13 1.88 -24.60
N ALA A 155 7.74 1.08 -23.60
CA ALA A 155 8.63 0.15 -22.88
C ALA A 155 9.82 0.86 -22.20
N ASP A 156 9.75 2.18 -22.00
CA ASP A 156 10.75 3.00 -21.34
C ASP A 156 10.39 3.19 -19.87
N MET A 157 10.96 2.34 -19.02
CA MET A 157 10.66 2.30 -17.59
C MET A 157 11.53 3.25 -16.76
N MET A 158 12.59 3.83 -17.34
CA MET A 158 13.50 4.70 -16.61
C MET A 158 12.84 6.03 -16.19
N PRO A 159 12.16 6.80 -17.09
CA PRO A 159 11.53 8.05 -16.70
C PRO A 159 10.44 7.90 -15.61
N PRO A 160 9.51 6.92 -15.69
CA PRO A 160 8.57 6.66 -14.61
C PRO A 160 9.25 6.37 -13.26
N ALA A 161 10.28 5.52 -13.25
CA ALA A 161 11.01 5.16 -12.03
C ALA A 161 11.74 6.36 -11.41
N MET A 162 12.44 7.13 -12.23
CA MET A 162 13.14 8.35 -11.78
C MET A 162 12.15 9.41 -11.29
N SER A 163 11.01 9.56 -11.96
CA SER A 163 9.93 10.47 -11.53
C SER A 163 9.38 10.08 -10.16
N GLN A 164 9.20 8.79 -9.89
CA GLN A 164 8.74 8.30 -8.58
C GLN A 164 9.77 8.55 -7.48
N PHE A 165 11.05 8.35 -7.80
CA PHE A 165 12.15 8.62 -6.87
C PHE A 165 12.24 10.11 -6.53
N VAL A 166 12.24 10.99 -7.54
CA VAL A 166 12.35 12.45 -7.36
C VAL A 166 11.11 12.99 -6.63
N GLU A 167 9.91 12.51 -6.97
CA GLU A 167 8.68 12.84 -6.24
C GLU A 167 8.81 12.53 -4.75
N GLN A 168 9.26 11.32 -4.41
CA GLN A 168 9.39 10.91 -3.01
C GLN A 168 10.50 11.69 -2.29
N LEU A 169 11.61 11.94 -2.96
CA LEU A 169 12.72 12.72 -2.39
C LEU A 169 12.29 14.16 -2.10
N ALA A 170 11.66 14.83 -3.05
CA ALA A 170 11.15 16.19 -2.88
C ALA A 170 10.08 16.25 -1.77
N ARG A 171 9.19 15.26 -1.71
CA ARG A 171 8.20 15.12 -0.65
C ARG A 171 8.82 15.01 0.73
N VAL A 172 9.82 14.13 0.90
CA VAL A 172 10.48 13.92 2.19
C VAL A 172 11.28 15.14 2.61
N ILE A 173 12.02 15.75 1.68
CA ILE A 173 12.80 16.98 1.97
C ILE A 173 11.84 18.10 2.42
N TRP A 174 10.77 18.38 1.68
CA TRP A 174 9.80 19.41 2.03
C TRP A 174 9.18 19.17 3.40
N MET A 175 8.73 17.92 3.64
CA MET A 175 8.10 17.52 4.88
C MET A 175 9.01 17.72 6.09
N LEU A 176 10.25 17.23 6.02
CA LEU A 176 11.21 17.35 7.11
C LEU A 176 11.65 18.81 7.30
N LEU A 177 11.94 19.53 6.23
CA LEU A 177 12.37 20.93 6.29
C LEU A 177 11.30 21.81 6.94
N THR A 178 10.05 21.70 6.48
CA THR A 178 8.95 22.52 7.03
C THR A 178 8.60 22.13 8.45
N ALA A 179 8.57 20.84 8.78
CA ALA A 179 8.33 20.39 10.15
C ALA A 179 9.43 20.88 11.10
N TYR A 180 10.70 20.80 10.70
CA TYR A 180 11.82 21.30 11.49
C TYR A 180 11.73 22.81 11.71
N ILE A 181 11.53 23.60 10.65
CA ILE A 181 11.42 25.06 10.75
C ILE A 181 10.28 25.46 11.66
N ILE A 182 9.07 24.87 11.47
CA ILE A 182 7.89 25.26 12.24
C ILE A 182 8.03 24.83 13.71
N MET A 183 8.45 23.60 13.97
CA MET A 183 8.45 23.05 15.33
C MET A 183 9.68 23.42 16.15
N GLN A 184 10.86 23.44 15.53
CA GLN A 184 12.14 23.62 16.26
C GLN A 184 12.69 25.03 16.17
N VAL A 185 12.46 25.77 15.07
CA VAL A 185 12.98 27.12 14.89
C VAL A 185 11.95 28.19 15.30
N GLN A 186 10.72 28.03 14.81
CA GLN A 186 9.64 29.02 15.06
C GLN A 186 8.83 28.73 16.33
N HIS A 187 8.95 27.51 16.90
CA HIS A 187 8.11 27.02 18.00
C HIS A 187 6.60 27.24 17.73
N GLY A 188 6.22 26.99 16.47
CA GLY A 188 4.87 27.24 15.95
C GLY A 188 3.89 26.12 16.25
N SER A 189 2.69 26.21 15.66
CA SER A 189 1.64 25.20 15.85
C SER A 189 1.95 23.89 15.14
N TYR A 190 1.80 22.76 15.85
CA TYR A 190 1.91 21.42 15.26
C TYR A 190 0.92 21.21 14.11
N VAL A 191 -0.25 21.86 14.13
CA VAL A 191 -1.24 21.79 13.04
C VAL A 191 -0.65 22.35 11.74
N HIS A 192 0.03 23.49 11.80
CA HIS A 192 0.72 24.05 10.63
C HIS A 192 1.80 23.12 10.11
N ALA A 193 2.57 22.48 10.99
CA ALA A 193 3.58 21.52 10.61
C ALA A 193 2.95 20.29 9.91
N VAL A 194 1.81 19.80 10.40
CA VAL A 194 1.05 18.70 9.76
C VAL A 194 0.50 19.12 8.40
N VAL A 195 -0.08 20.32 8.27
CA VAL A 195 -0.59 20.85 6.99
C VAL A 195 0.52 20.93 5.95
N GLN A 196 1.68 21.51 6.30
CA GLN A 196 2.83 21.60 5.39
C GLN A 196 3.42 20.23 5.05
N SER A 197 3.45 19.32 6.02
CA SER A 197 3.90 17.94 5.81
C SER A 197 3.01 17.18 4.82
N ASN A 198 1.70 17.43 4.82
CA ASN A 198 0.78 16.81 3.89
C ASN A 198 0.78 17.50 2.51
N LEU A 199 0.98 18.83 2.46
CA LEU A 199 1.19 19.58 1.22
C LEU A 199 2.41 19.08 0.43
N ALA A 200 3.39 18.49 1.12
CA ALA A 200 4.55 17.86 0.50
C ALA A 200 4.19 16.83 -0.59
N ALA A 201 3.00 16.21 -0.52
CA ALA A 201 2.53 15.31 -1.57
C ALA A 201 2.31 16.03 -2.91
N ALA A 202 1.75 17.24 -2.89
CA ALA A 202 1.58 18.07 -4.08
C ALA A 202 2.93 18.57 -4.61
N ILE A 203 3.81 19.04 -3.71
CA ILE A 203 5.17 19.48 -4.07
C ILE A 203 5.94 18.34 -4.75
N GLY A 204 5.95 17.16 -4.15
CA GLY A 204 6.58 15.98 -4.76
C GLY A 204 6.03 15.68 -6.16
N ALA A 205 4.71 15.69 -6.33
CA ALA A 205 4.06 15.44 -7.62
C ALA A 205 4.47 16.48 -8.68
N VAL A 206 4.60 17.75 -8.32
CA VAL A 206 5.12 18.81 -9.22
C VAL A 206 6.53 18.49 -9.69
N PHE A 207 7.44 18.13 -8.78
CA PHE A 207 8.81 17.75 -9.15
C PHE A 207 8.84 16.49 -10.03
N GLY A 208 7.96 15.52 -9.76
CA GLY A 208 7.77 14.35 -10.62
C GLY A 208 7.35 14.71 -12.04
N ILE A 209 6.39 15.65 -12.20
CA ILE A 209 5.94 16.16 -13.50
C ILE A 209 7.07 16.90 -14.20
N LEU A 210 7.76 17.83 -13.52
CA LEU A 210 8.85 18.60 -14.10
C LEU A 210 9.93 17.68 -14.69
N LEU A 211 10.29 16.61 -13.97
CA LEU A 211 11.23 15.62 -14.49
C LEU A 211 10.70 14.91 -15.73
N LEU A 212 9.42 14.48 -15.76
CA LEU A 212 8.85 13.83 -16.94
C LEU A 212 8.72 14.77 -18.13
N VAL A 213 8.39 16.04 -17.90
CA VAL A 213 8.41 17.09 -18.95
C VAL A 213 9.80 17.27 -19.51
N TRP A 214 10.83 17.29 -18.66
CA TRP A 214 12.22 17.34 -19.09
C TRP A 214 12.60 16.13 -19.97
N PHE A 215 12.20 14.91 -19.59
CA PHE A 215 12.40 13.72 -20.44
C PHE A 215 11.65 13.81 -21.77
N LEU A 216 10.39 14.29 -21.79
CA LEU A 216 9.64 14.52 -23.02
C LEU A 216 10.32 15.53 -23.94
N TYR A 217 10.84 16.63 -23.36
CA TYR A 217 11.57 17.65 -24.11
C TYR A 217 12.87 17.09 -24.71
N ARG A 218 13.65 16.35 -23.91
CA ARG A 218 14.91 15.73 -24.35
C ARG A 218 14.69 14.74 -25.48
N ARG A 219 13.57 13.99 -25.47
CA ARG A 219 13.25 12.98 -26.47
C ARG A 219 12.32 13.49 -27.60
N ARG A 220 12.05 14.78 -27.65
CA ARG A 220 11.12 15.35 -28.63
C ARG A 220 11.47 15.01 -30.08
N ASN A 221 12.76 14.99 -30.43
CA ASN A 221 13.22 14.71 -31.79
C ASN A 221 12.98 13.24 -32.16
N GLU A 222 13.28 12.32 -31.27
CA GLU A 222 13.02 10.88 -31.41
C GLU A 222 11.51 10.60 -31.57
N LEU A 223 10.70 11.14 -30.66
CA LEU A 223 9.25 10.99 -30.70
C LEU A 223 8.62 11.62 -31.97
N ASN A 224 9.16 12.74 -32.45
CA ASN A 224 8.69 13.37 -33.68
C ASN A 224 9.13 12.57 -34.92
N ALA A 225 10.31 11.92 -34.91
CA ALA A 225 10.75 11.05 -35.98
C ALA A 225 9.84 9.81 -36.10
N LEU A 226 9.50 9.19 -34.95
CA LEU A 226 8.54 8.07 -34.94
C LEU A 226 7.17 8.49 -35.48
N MET A 227 6.69 9.68 -35.16
CA MET A 227 5.43 10.20 -35.67
C MET A 227 5.41 10.35 -37.21
N LYS A 228 6.53 10.76 -37.81
CA LYS A 228 6.64 10.85 -39.28
C LYS A 228 6.56 9.48 -39.96
N GLN A 229 6.83 8.40 -39.22
CA GLN A 229 6.75 7.02 -39.69
C GLN A 229 5.37 6.38 -39.43
N SER A 230 4.41 7.14 -38.89
CA SER A 230 3.07 6.62 -38.61
C SER A 230 2.31 6.30 -39.88
N ASN A 231 1.68 5.12 -39.92
CA ASN A 231 0.99 4.62 -41.11
C ASN A 231 -0.33 5.35 -41.40
N HIS A 232 -0.92 6.03 -40.38
CA HIS A 232 -2.23 6.72 -40.47
C HIS A 232 -3.37 5.86 -41.01
N ALA A 233 -3.25 4.52 -40.95
CA ALA A 233 -4.20 3.58 -41.56
C ALA A 233 -5.47 3.40 -40.71
N ILE A 234 -5.38 3.67 -39.40
CA ILE A 234 -6.44 3.33 -38.45
C ILE A 234 -7.16 4.61 -38.00
N LYS A 235 -8.42 4.75 -38.39
CA LYS A 235 -9.32 5.83 -37.91
C LYS A 235 -10.09 5.34 -36.70
N ILE A 236 -9.68 5.71 -35.49
CA ILE A 236 -10.35 5.34 -34.25
C ILE A 236 -10.84 6.58 -33.49
N SER A 237 -12.05 6.48 -32.94
CA SER A 237 -12.54 7.45 -31.97
C SER A 237 -11.78 7.30 -30.67
N THR A 238 -10.92 8.27 -30.37
CA THR A 238 -10.21 8.29 -29.07
C THR A 238 -11.17 8.41 -27.89
N ALA A 239 -12.35 8.99 -28.06
CA ALA A 239 -13.39 9.02 -27.03
C ALA A 239 -13.92 7.61 -26.71
N GLY A 240 -14.09 6.75 -27.74
CA GLY A 240 -14.46 5.35 -27.53
C GLY A 240 -13.43 4.56 -26.74
N ILE A 241 -12.13 4.78 -27.02
CA ILE A 241 -11.05 4.13 -26.25
C ILE A 241 -11.05 4.59 -24.78
N PHE A 242 -11.24 5.87 -24.51
CA PHE A 242 -11.31 6.37 -23.13
C PHE A 242 -12.52 5.83 -22.38
N TRP A 243 -13.68 5.70 -23.03
CA TRP A 243 -14.87 5.10 -22.43
C TRP A 243 -14.63 3.62 -22.09
N GLU A 244 -13.96 2.89 -22.97
CA GLU A 244 -13.54 1.51 -22.73
C GLU A 244 -12.59 1.42 -21.54
N ILE A 245 -11.58 2.31 -21.47
CA ILE A 245 -10.62 2.38 -20.34
C ILE A 245 -11.36 2.66 -19.02
N ILE A 246 -12.26 3.64 -18.98
CA ILE A 246 -13.03 3.99 -17.78
C ILE A 246 -13.88 2.80 -17.32
N ASN A 247 -14.65 2.20 -18.23
CA ASN A 247 -15.49 1.05 -17.90
C ASN A 247 -14.69 -0.15 -17.36
N GLN A 248 -13.52 -0.43 -17.94
CA GLN A 248 -12.64 -1.47 -17.46
C GLN A 248 -12.00 -1.12 -16.13
N SER A 249 -11.83 0.16 -15.80
CA SER A 249 -11.21 0.60 -14.54
C SER A 249 -12.15 0.54 -13.34
N ILE A 250 -13.47 0.62 -13.52
CA ILE A 250 -14.43 0.63 -12.39
C ILE A 250 -14.27 -0.56 -11.43
N PRO A 251 -14.21 -1.81 -11.89
CA PRO A 251 -13.99 -2.95 -10.99
C PRO A 251 -12.64 -2.87 -10.26
N PHE A 252 -11.59 -2.40 -10.93
CA PHE A 252 -10.27 -2.21 -10.31
C PHE A 252 -10.32 -1.14 -9.22
N ILE A 253 -10.99 -0.01 -9.48
CA ILE A 253 -11.19 1.06 -8.48
C ILE A 253 -11.85 0.50 -7.21
N ILE A 254 -12.92 -0.26 -7.35
CA ILE A 254 -13.66 -0.82 -6.21
C ILE A 254 -12.79 -1.79 -5.42
N ILE A 255 -12.10 -2.71 -6.09
CA ILE A 255 -11.27 -3.74 -5.46
C ILE A 255 -10.04 -3.11 -4.80
N ASP A 256 -9.36 -2.19 -5.48
CA ASP A 256 -8.16 -1.51 -4.96
C ASP A 256 -8.48 -0.58 -3.79
N SER A 257 -9.72 -0.04 -3.74
CA SER A 257 -10.21 0.72 -2.59
C SER A 257 -10.50 -0.14 -1.35
N GLY A 258 -10.50 -1.46 -1.48
CA GLY A 258 -10.93 -2.38 -0.42
C GLY A 258 -10.27 -2.10 0.93
N ILE A 259 -8.93 -2.04 1.00
CA ILE A 259 -8.19 -1.74 2.24
C ILE A 259 -8.57 -0.36 2.78
N THR A 260 -8.65 0.65 1.92
CA THR A 260 -9.03 2.01 2.31
C THR A 260 -10.46 2.07 2.85
N LEU A 261 -11.39 1.30 2.28
CA LEU A 261 -12.76 1.21 2.78
C LEU A 261 -12.82 0.60 4.19
N PHE A 262 -12.02 -0.44 4.46
CA PHE A 262 -11.88 -0.98 5.82
C PHE A 262 -11.35 0.08 6.79
N GLN A 263 -10.37 0.89 6.39
CA GLN A 263 -9.80 1.97 7.22
C GLN A 263 -10.78 3.13 7.44
N LEU A 264 -11.61 3.46 6.45
CA LEU A 264 -12.64 4.49 6.57
C LEU A 264 -13.75 4.08 7.57
N ILE A 265 -14.11 2.80 7.61
CA ILE A 265 -15.03 2.31 8.64
C ILE A 265 -14.41 2.55 10.03
N ASP A 266 -13.15 2.20 10.24
CA ASP A 266 -12.48 2.47 11.52
C ASP A 266 -12.48 3.96 11.86
N GLN A 267 -12.16 4.81 10.87
CA GLN A 267 -12.10 6.25 11.04
C GLN A 267 -13.42 6.86 11.52
N TYR A 268 -14.54 6.46 10.91
CA TYR A 268 -15.83 7.07 11.21
C TYR A 268 -16.61 6.38 12.34
N THR A 269 -16.17 5.21 12.78
CA THR A 269 -16.89 4.46 13.83
C THR A 269 -16.13 4.41 15.15
N PHE A 270 -14.80 4.51 15.14
CA PHE A 270 -14.00 4.32 16.34
C PHE A 270 -14.32 5.35 17.43
N HIS A 271 -14.28 6.66 17.09
CA HIS A 271 -14.50 7.72 18.05
C HIS A 271 -15.90 7.65 18.71
N PRO A 272 -17.02 7.62 17.97
CA PRO A 272 -18.36 7.54 18.58
C PRO A 272 -18.59 6.22 19.33
N MET A 273 -18.08 5.09 18.84
CA MET A 273 -18.28 3.79 19.48
C MET A 273 -17.46 3.64 20.77
N ILE A 274 -16.19 4.05 20.79
CA ILE A 274 -15.34 3.92 22.00
C ILE A 274 -15.83 4.85 23.11
N ALA A 275 -16.34 6.03 22.78
CA ALA A 275 -16.88 6.99 23.73
C ALA A 275 -18.12 6.45 24.50
N MET A 276 -18.81 5.43 23.97
CA MET A 276 -19.90 4.74 24.67
C MET A 276 -19.42 3.92 25.86
N PHE A 277 -18.17 3.44 25.83
CA PHE A 277 -17.64 2.45 26.78
C PHE A 277 -16.48 2.97 27.63
N VAL A 278 -15.90 4.11 27.26
CA VAL A 278 -14.74 4.66 27.95
C VAL A 278 -14.87 6.18 28.06
N HIS A 279 -14.77 6.70 29.28
CA HIS A 279 -14.71 8.13 29.51
C HIS A 279 -13.28 8.64 29.27
N ALA A 280 -13.03 9.22 28.10
CA ALA A 280 -11.75 9.79 27.73
C ALA A 280 -11.95 11.11 27.00
N SER A 281 -10.94 11.98 27.02
CA SER A 281 -10.98 13.21 26.24
C SER A 281 -10.90 12.91 24.74
N SER A 282 -11.42 13.81 23.91
CA SER A 282 -11.35 13.66 22.44
C SER A 282 -9.90 13.51 21.96
N ASP A 283 -8.96 14.28 22.50
CA ASP A 283 -7.53 14.17 22.13
C ASP A 283 -6.93 12.83 22.55
N GLN A 284 -7.41 12.21 23.63
CA GLN A 284 -6.98 10.88 24.02
C GLN A 284 -7.50 9.79 23.08
N ILE A 285 -8.76 9.89 22.66
CA ILE A 285 -9.37 8.99 21.67
C ILE A 285 -8.63 9.12 20.31
N GLU A 286 -8.33 10.36 19.90
CA GLU A 286 -7.51 10.64 18.72
C GLU A 286 -6.12 9.98 18.81
N SER A 287 -5.46 10.10 19.97
CA SER A 287 -4.17 9.45 20.20
C SER A 287 -4.27 7.94 20.10
N TRP A 288 -5.33 7.32 20.60
CA TRP A 288 -5.58 5.89 20.46
C TRP A 288 -5.83 5.47 19.00
N TYR A 289 -6.60 6.29 18.25
CA TYR A 289 -6.80 6.08 16.83
C TYR A 289 -5.47 6.09 16.06
N ALA A 290 -4.56 7.02 16.39
CA ALA A 290 -3.26 7.10 15.75
C ALA A 290 -2.44 5.80 15.88
N LEU A 291 -2.56 5.06 17.00
CA LEU A 291 -1.78 3.86 17.25
C LEU A 291 -2.00 2.79 16.17
N PHE A 292 -3.24 2.55 15.76
CA PHE A 292 -3.56 1.58 14.69
C PHE A 292 -3.78 2.24 13.33
N GLY A 293 -4.35 3.45 13.27
CA GLY A 293 -4.68 4.14 12.01
C GLY A 293 -3.45 4.61 11.22
N LEU A 294 -2.38 5.02 11.90
CA LEU A 294 -1.13 5.41 11.24
C LEU A 294 0.09 4.64 11.74
N ASN A 295 0.35 4.66 13.07
CA ASN A 295 1.64 4.20 13.60
C ASN A 295 1.92 2.74 13.25
N ALA A 296 1.09 1.81 13.73
CA ALA A 296 1.23 0.40 13.42
C ALA A 296 0.97 0.12 11.94
N ASN A 297 -0.05 0.74 11.34
CA ASN A 297 -0.39 0.56 9.93
C ASN A 297 0.80 0.88 9.02
N LYS A 298 1.53 1.97 9.26
CA LYS A 298 2.70 2.35 8.47
C LYS A 298 3.80 1.31 8.50
N LEU A 299 4.04 0.69 9.64
CA LEU A 299 5.04 -0.35 9.81
C LEU A 299 4.63 -1.67 9.14
N ILE A 300 3.39 -2.12 9.34
CA ILE A 300 2.92 -3.36 8.72
C ILE A 300 2.77 -3.23 7.19
N MET A 301 2.48 -2.04 6.67
CA MET A 301 2.40 -1.81 5.22
C MET A 301 3.73 -2.02 4.49
N ILE A 302 4.87 -1.97 5.19
CA ILE A 302 6.17 -2.38 4.63
C ILE A 302 6.10 -3.86 4.24
N ILE A 303 5.57 -4.70 5.12
CA ILE A 303 5.41 -6.15 4.88
C ILE A 303 4.33 -6.39 3.82
N VAL A 304 3.16 -5.77 3.94
CA VAL A 304 2.05 -5.90 2.96
C VAL A 304 2.48 -5.49 1.55
N SER A 305 3.46 -4.59 1.43
CA SER A 305 4.00 -4.18 0.14
C SER A 305 4.66 -5.32 -0.65
N LEU A 306 5.15 -6.37 0.03
CA LEU A 306 5.67 -7.57 -0.63
C LEU A 306 4.52 -8.36 -1.31
N ALA A 307 3.37 -8.45 -0.65
CA ALA A 307 2.17 -9.04 -1.24
C ALA A 307 1.69 -8.26 -2.48
N THR A 308 1.74 -6.92 -2.42
CA THR A 308 1.41 -6.06 -3.58
C THR A 308 2.34 -6.33 -4.76
N ALA A 309 3.65 -6.49 -4.52
CA ALA A 309 4.60 -6.82 -5.58
C ALA A 309 4.31 -8.18 -6.23
N MET A 310 3.92 -9.18 -5.43
CA MET A 310 3.50 -10.48 -5.94
C MET A 310 2.20 -10.38 -6.77
N SER A 311 1.24 -9.57 -6.32
CA SER A 311 -0.03 -9.34 -7.00
C SER A 311 0.16 -8.74 -8.40
N VAL A 312 1.02 -7.74 -8.54
CA VAL A 312 1.34 -7.10 -9.83
C VAL A 312 1.91 -8.09 -10.83
N THR A 313 2.67 -9.09 -10.39
CA THR A 313 3.24 -10.12 -11.27
C THR A 313 2.25 -11.26 -11.56
N ALA A 314 1.34 -11.57 -10.66
CA ALA A 314 0.37 -12.65 -10.83
C ALA A 314 -0.73 -12.31 -11.85
N ILE A 315 -1.21 -11.06 -11.88
CA ILE A 315 -2.30 -10.62 -12.77
C ILE A 315 -2.02 -10.95 -14.26
N PRO A 316 -0.91 -10.51 -14.89
CA PRO A 316 -0.69 -10.78 -16.31
C PRO A 316 -0.46 -12.27 -16.61
N LEU A 317 0.17 -13.01 -15.70
CA LEU A 317 0.39 -14.44 -15.87
C LEU A 317 -0.93 -15.21 -15.88
N LEU A 318 -1.81 -14.91 -14.92
CA LEU A 318 -3.14 -15.53 -14.82
C LEU A 318 -4.04 -15.12 -16.00
N SER A 319 -4.04 -13.84 -16.37
CA SER A 319 -4.79 -13.36 -17.55
C SER A 319 -4.34 -14.06 -18.84
N GLY A 320 -3.04 -14.25 -19.02
CA GLY A 320 -2.51 -14.97 -20.19
C GLY A 320 -2.91 -16.44 -20.22
N ALA A 321 -2.89 -17.13 -19.07
CA ALA A 321 -3.33 -18.52 -18.95
C ALA A 321 -4.85 -18.63 -19.15
N HIS A 322 -5.61 -17.70 -18.58
CA HIS A 322 -7.07 -17.65 -18.72
C HIS A 322 -7.51 -17.44 -20.18
N ALA A 323 -6.85 -16.53 -20.90
CA ALA A 323 -7.12 -16.29 -22.32
C ALA A 323 -6.87 -17.53 -23.20
N ARG A 324 -5.88 -18.36 -22.85
CA ARG A 324 -5.60 -19.63 -23.52
C ARG A 324 -6.46 -20.80 -23.03
N ARG A 325 -7.32 -20.59 -22.02
CA ARG A 325 -8.10 -21.63 -21.33
C ARG A 325 -7.25 -22.78 -20.75
N ASP A 326 -6.02 -22.45 -20.36
CA ASP A 326 -5.07 -23.40 -19.77
C ASP A 326 -5.30 -23.54 -18.26
N TYR A 327 -6.25 -24.37 -17.88
CA TYR A 327 -6.64 -24.58 -16.48
C TYR A 327 -5.52 -25.21 -15.64
N ALA A 328 -4.64 -26.01 -16.25
CA ALA A 328 -3.50 -26.59 -15.55
C ALA A 328 -2.49 -25.52 -15.15
N SER A 329 -2.18 -24.61 -16.07
CA SER A 329 -1.31 -23.46 -15.80
C SER A 329 -1.95 -22.51 -14.77
N ILE A 330 -3.26 -22.26 -14.83
CA ILE A 330 -3.98 -21.43 -13.83
C ILE A 330 -3.84 -22.05 -12.44
N SER A 331 -4.14 -23.34 -12.29
CA SER A 331 -4.02 -24.07 -11.01
C SER A 331 -2.61 -23.96 -10.42
N SER A 332 -1.59 -24.26 -11.25
CA SER A 332 -0.18 -24.17 -10.85
C SER A 332 0.25 -22.75 -10.45
N GLN A 333 -0.24 -21.72 -11.15
CA GLN A 333 0.08 -20.33 -10.83
C GLN A 333 -0.59 -19.87 -9.53
N ILE A 334 -1.84 -20.29 -9.26
CA ILE A 334 -2.52 -20.03 -7.99
C ILE A 334 -1.71 -20.65 -6.85
N GLU A 335 -1.33 -21.95 -6.96
CA GLU A 335 -0.54 -22.65 -5.95
C GLU A 335 0.77 -21.93 -5.69
N ASN A 336 1.55 -21.67 -6.75
CA ASN A 336 2.86 -21.05 -6.63
C ASN A 336 2.77 -19.63 -6.02
N THR A 337 1.76 -18.85 -6.39
CA THR A 337 1.56 -17.51 -5.84
C THR A 337 1.21 -17.56 -4.35
N LEU A 338 0.30 -18.47 -3.94
CA LEU A 338 -0.07 -18.64 -2.53
C LEU A 338 1.09 -19.19 -1.70
N GLU A 339 1.82 -20.18 -2.21
CA GLU A 339 2.98 -20.77 -1.52
C GLU A 339 4.10 -19.75 -1.32
N LEU A 340 4.42 -18.97 -2.35
CA LEU A 340 5.42 -17.91 -2.26
C LEU A 340 4.97 -16.80 -1.29
N PHE A 341 3.69 -16.42 -1.35
CA PHE A 341 3.10 -15.46 -0.42
C PHE A 341 3.26 -15.93 1.03
N LEU A 342 2.84 -17.15 1.35
CA LEU A 342 2.94 -17.72 2.69
C LEU A 342 4.39 -17.81 3.17
N PHE A 343 5.31 -18.22 2.28
CA PHE A 343 6.73 -18.37 2.57
C PHE A 343 7.41 -17.07 2.98
N VAL A 344 6.96 -15.93 2.46
CA VAL A 344 7.53 -14.61 2.77
C VAL A 344 6.76 -13.90 3.87
N MET A 345 5.41 -13.91 3.80
CA MET A 345 4.58 -13.08 4.68
C MET A 345 4.49 -13.61 6.10
N ILE A 346 4.42 -14.92 6.29
CA ILE A 346 4.28 -15.48 7.64
C ILE A 346 5.53 -15.18 8.49
N PRO A 347 6.78 -15.51 8.05
CA PRO A 347 7.95 -15.18 8.85
C PRO A 347 8.16 -13.66 9.00
N ALA A 348 7.85 -12.85 7.98
CA ALA A 348 7.97 -11.40 8.08
C ALA A 348 7.00 -10.82 9.12
N SER A 349 5.75 -11.28 9.14
CA SER A 349 4.74 -10.83 10.10
C SER A 349 5.03 -11.30 11.52
N LEU A 350 5.41 -12.56 11.72
CA LEU A 350 5.82 -13.08 13.02
C LEU A 350 7.12 -12.43 13.50
N GLY A 351 8.08 -12.18 12.60
CA GLY A 351 9.27 -11.42 12.91
C GLY A 351 8.95 -10.00 13.39
N MET A 352 8.05 -9.29 12.71
CA MET A 352 7.58 -7.97 13.14
C MET A 352 6.88 -8.03 14.51
N ALA A 353 6.06 -9.04 14.75
CA ALA A 353 5.43 -9.24 16.06
C ALA A 353 6.48 -9.44 17.16
N ALA A 354 7.51 -10.27 16.94
CA ALA A 354 8.58 -10.52 17.91
C ALA A 354 9.38 -9.27 18.27
N ILE A 355 9.55 -8.33 17.34
CA ILE A 355 10.28 -7.08 17.55
C ILE A 355 9.36 -5.86 17.74
N ALA A 356 8.07 -6.07 18.05
CA ALA A 356 7.08 -5.00 18.06
C ALA A 356 7.47 -3.83 19.00
N THR A 357 7.88 -4.12 20.22
CA THR A 357 8.29 -3.09 21.20
C THR A 357 9.52 -2.31 20.73
N PRO A 358 10.66 -2.92 20.42
CA PRO A 358 11.83 -2.14 20.03
C PRO A 358 11.65 -1.42 18.70
N ILE A 359 10.94 -1.98 17.71
CA ILE A 359 10.72 -1.27 16.46
C ILE A 359 9.75 -0.10 16.63
N TYR A 360 8.69 -0.25 17.43
CA TYR A 360 7.79 0.85 17.76
C TYR A 360 8.55 2.00 18.46
N THR A 361 9.43 1.65 19.42
CA THR A 361 10.26 2.62 20.13
C THR A 361 11.19 3.40 19.21
N ILE A 362 11.79 2.76 18.19
CA ILE A 362 12.65 3.45 17.21
C ILE A 362 11.85 4.55 16.48
N PHE A 363 10.64 4.24 16.04
CA PHE A 363 9.84 5.12 15.19
C PHE A 363 9.10 6.19 15.99
N TYR A 364 8.47 5.82 17.10
CA TYR A 364 7.50 6.66 17.82
C TYR A 364 7.87 6.96 19.28
N GLY A 365 8.95 6.36 19.79
CA GLY A 365 9.27 6.38 21.20
C GLY A 365 8.59 5.23 21.95
N TYR A 366 9.02 4.99 23.20
CA TYR A 366 8.46 3.90 24.01
C TYR A 366 7.01 4.19 24.37
N ASP A 367 6.13 3.29 23.98
CA ASP A 367 4.72 3.26 24.33
C ASP A 367 4.25 1.80 24.35
N GLN A 368 3.86 1.32 25.52
CA GLN A 368 3.45 -0.08 25.70
C GLN A 368 2.15 -0.38 24.93
N LEU A 369 1.18 0.54 24.94
CA LEU A 369 -0.08 0.34 24.21
C LEU A 369 0.17 0.32 22.70
N GLY A 370 0.98 1.26 22.20
CA GLY A 370 1.37 1.31 20.79
C GLY A 370 2.14 0.06 20.35
N SER A 371 3.05 -0.44 21.19
CA SER A 371 3.77 -1.70 20.96
C SER A 371 2.83 -2.90 20.87
N ASN A 372 1.85 -3.00 21.76
CA ASN A 372 0.86 -4.08 21.74
C ASN A 372 -0.07 -3.99 20.52
N VAL A 373 -0.45 -2.76 20.13
CA VAL A 373 -1.21 -2.52 18.90
C VAL A 373 -0.41 -2.97 17.67
N LEU A 374 0.89 -2.67 17.61
CA LEU A 374 1.76 -3.13 16.52
C LEU A 374 1.91 -4.66 16.51
N TYR A 375 2.07 -5.27 17.71
CA TYR A 375 2.10 -6.73 17.85
C TYR A 375 0.86 -7.38 17.20
N LEU A 376 -0.34 -6.93 17.57
CA LEU A 376 -1.58 -7.44 16.97
C LEU A 376 -1.70 -7.10 15.48
N SER A 377 -1.31 -5.89 15.08
CA SER A 377 -1.34 -5.44 13.67
C SER A 377 -0.42 -6.28 12.78
N SER A 378 0.65 -6.86 13.33
CA SER A 378 1.55 -7.74 12.58
C SER A 378 0.83 -9.00 12.08
N PHE A 379 -0.13 -9.53 12.82
CA PHE A 379 -1.00 -10.63 12.34
C PHE A 379 -2.01 -10.12 11.30
N THR A 380 -2.52 -8.90 11.47
CA THR A 380 -3.40 -8.27 10.48
C THR A 380 -2.70 -8.09 9.12
N ALA A 381 -1.36 -7.91 9.10
CA ALA A 381 -0.59 -7.83 7.87
C ALA A 381 -0.71 -9.10 7.01
N ILE A 382 -0.82 -10.29 7.62
CA ILE A 382 -1.03 -11.55 6.89
C ILE A 382 -2.40 -11.52 6.19
N SER A 383 -3.45 -11.13 6.90
CA SER A 383 -4.82 -11.04 6.36
C SER A 383 -4.92 -10.01 5.24
N LEU A 384 -4.34 -8.81 5.43
CA LEU A 384 -4.30 -7.75 4.41
C LEU A 384 -3.52 -8.18 3.17
N GLY A 385 -2.36 -8.81 3.35
CA GLY A 385 -1.55 -9.30 2.25
C GLY A 385 -2.24 -10.42 1.47
N LEU A 386 -2.86 -11.39 2.18
CA LEU A 386 -3.57 -12.49 1.52
C LEU A 386 -4.81 -12.00 0.78
N PHE A 387 -5.54 -11.05 1.36
CA PHE A 387 -6.62 -10.35 0.68
C PHE A 387 -6.13 -9.70 -0.62
N THR A 388 -5.02 -8.95 -0.57
CA THR A 388 -4.45 -8.28 -1.75
C THR A 388 -4.09 -9.27 -2.86
N VAL A 389 -3.45 -10.39 -2.51
CA VAL A 389 -3.07 -11.43 -3.47
C VAL A 389 -4.29 -12.13 -4.06
N LEU A 390 -5.29 -12.47 -3.25
CA LEU A 390 -6.49 -13.15 -3.73
C LEU A 390 -7.34 -12.25 -4.63
N MET A 391 -7.46 -10.96 -4.29
CA MET A 391 -8.13 -9.98 -5.16
C MET A 391 -7.42 -9.88 -6.51
N ALA A 392 -6.09 -9.84 -6.53
CA ALA A 392 -5.31 -9.82 -7.76
C ALA A 392 -5.47 -11.12 -8.59
N ILE A 393 -5.55 -12.28 -7.93
CA ILE A 393 -5.82 -13.56 -8.62
C ILE A 393 -7.20 -13.51 -9.29
N LEU A 394 -8.25 -13.09 -8.58
CA LEU A 394 -9.60 -12.97 -9.15
C LEU A 394 -9.65 -11.94 -10.29
N GLN A 395 -8.96 -10.81 -10.16
CA GLN A 395 -8.81 -9.82 -11.25
C GLN A 395 -8.10 -10.41 -12.47
N GLY A 396 -7.01 -11.15 -12.26
CA GLY A 396 -6.28 -11.83 -13.35
C GLY A 396 -7.10 -12.88 -14.07
N LEU A 397 -8.05 -13.51 -13.39
CA LEU A 397 -9.01 -14.48 -13.95
C LEU A 397 -10.28 -13.83 -14.52
N SER A 398 -10.35 -12.49 -14.55
CA SER A 398 -11.52 -11.72 -15.00
C SER A 398 -12.79 -11.96 -14.16
N GLU A 399 -12.63 -12.41 -12.91
CA GLU A 399 -13.73 -12.65 -11.97
C GLU A 399 -13.99 -11.46 -11.04
N ASN A 400 -13.92 -10.25 -11.59
CA ASN A 400 -14.06 -9.00 -10.85
C ASN A 400 -15.39 -8.88 -10.08
N GLY A 401 -16.49 -9.37 -10.65
CA GLY A 401 -17.80 -9.33 -9.99
C GLY A 401 -17.84 -10.14 -8.69
N LEU A 402 -17.16 -11.30 -8.65
CA LEU A 402 -17.05 -12.11 -7.44
C LEU A 402 -16.10 -11.47 -6.42
N ALA A 403 -15.00 -10.89 -6.87
CA ALA A 403 -14.07 -10.15 -6.02
C ALA A 403 -14.80 -9.02 -5.28
N ILE A 404 -15.59 -8.21 -6.00
CA ILE A 404 -16.41 -7.14 -5.44
C ILE A 404 -17.44 -7.70 -4.45
N LYS A 405 -18.15 -8.77 -4.81
CA LYS A 405 -19.15 -9.40 -3.93
C LYS A 405 -18.55 -9.85 -2.60
N TYR A 406 -17.39 -10.52 -2.64
CA TYR A 406 -16.71 -10.99 -1.44
C TYR A 406 -16.16 -9.84 -0.59
N LEU A 407 -15.61 -8.79 -1.24
CA LEU A 407 -15.17 -7.57 -0.58
C LEU A 407 -16.33 -6.89 0.16
N VAL A 408 -17.47 -6.67 -0.52
CA VAL A 408 -18.65 -6.02 0.08
C VAL A 408 -19.17 -6.84 1.27
N LEU A 409 -19.22 -8.17 1.16
CA LEU A 409 -19.62 -9.02 2.27
C LEU A 409 -18.65 -8.89 3.46
N GLY A 410 -17.34 -8.86 3.21
CA GLY A 410 -16.34 -8.64 4.26
C GLY A 410 -16.51 -7.28 4.95
N ILE A 411 -16.80 -6.23 4.19
CA ILE A 411 -17.08 -4.87 4.70
C ILE A 411 -18.35 -4.88 5.59
N ILE A 412 -19.44 -5.51 5.14
CA ILE A 412 -20.68 -5.60 5.92
C ILE A 412 -20.44 -6.33 7.23
N ILE A 413 -19.73 -7.44 7.21
CA ILE A 413 -19.42 -8.22 8.41
C ILE A 413 -18.52 -7.43 9.35
N LYS A 414 -17.46 -6.77 8.84
CA LYS A 414 -16.64 -5.88 9.66
C LYS A 414 -17.49 -4.84 10.37
N PHE A 415 -18.35 -4.14 9.64
CA PHE A 415 -19.22 -3.12 10.22
C PHE A 415 -20.14 -3.69 11.32
N ALA A 416 -20.72 -4.88 11.08
CA ALA A 416 -21.60 -5.53 12.04
C ALA A 416 -20.88 -5.94 13.34
N VAL A 417 -19.62 -6.40 13.26
CA VAL A 417 -18.86 -6.82 14.43
C VAL A 417 -18.04 -5.69 15.07
N GLN A 418 -17.98 -4.52 14.45
CA GLN A 418 -17.16 -3.40 14.91
C GLN A 418 -17.50 -2.96 16.34
N LEU A 419 -18.80 -2.76 16.62
CA LEU A 419 -19.26 -2.32 17.93
C LEU A 419 -18.93 -3.33 19.03
N PRO A 420 -19.32 -4.62 18.96
CA PRO A 420 -18.97 -5.59 20.00
C PRO A 420 -17.45 -5.76 20.15
N MET A 421 -16.68 -5.70 19.07
CA MET A 421 -15.21 -5.80 19.19
C MET A 421 -14.64 -4.58 19.93
N ILE A 422 -15.13 -3.37 19.72
CA ILE A 422 -14.72 -2.18 20.48
C ILE A 422 -15.18 -2.27 21.94
N GLU A 423 -16.39 -2.77 22.22
CA GLU A 423 -16.89 -2.97 23.57
C GLU A 423 -15.97 -3.86 24.40
N PHE A 424 -15.59 -5.03 23.88
CA PHE A 424 -14.77 -6.01 24.62
C PHE A 424 -13.27 -5.70 24.59
N PHE A 425 -12.75 -5.25 23.45
CA PHE A 425 -11.30 -5.11 23.22
C PHE A 425 -10.81 -3.67 23.10
N LYS A 426 -11.69 -2.67 23.27
CA LYS A 426 -11.36 -1.22 23.26
C LYS A 426 -10.52 -0.85 22.02
N VAL A 427 -9.29 -0.37 22.24
CA VAL A 427 -8.37 0.10 21.18
C VAL A 427 -8.00 -1.01 20.17
N TYR A 428 -8.04 -2.28 20.57
CA TYR A 428 -7.76 -3.42 19.68
C TYR A 428 -8.97 -3.84 18.84
N GLY A 429 -10.18 -3.40 19.21
CA GLY A 429 -11.44 -3.79 18.58
C GLY A 429 -11.46 -3.60 17.06
N PRO A 430 -11.07 -2.44 16.52
CA PRO A 430 -11.04 -2.18 15.07
C PRO A 430 -10.17 -3.16 14.29
N LEU A 431 -9.01 -3.53 14.84
CA LEU A 431 -8.10 -4.51 14.21
C LEU A 431 -8.72 -5.91 14.15
N LEU A 432 -9.37 -6.34 15.24
CA LEU A 432 -10.05 -7.63 15.30
C LEU A 432 -11.24 -7.68 14.35
N ALA A 433 -12.06 -6.64 14.31
CA ALA A 433 -13.18 -6.52 13.36
C ALA A 433 -12.68 -6.55 11.90
N THR A 434 -11.59 -5.86 11.60
CA THR A 434 -10.93 -5.90 10.29
C THR A 434 -10.50 -7.31 9.93
N ASN A 435 -9.84 -8.03 10.84
CA ASN A 435 -9.42 -9.41 10.60
C ASN A 435 -10.61 -10.35 10.34
N ILE A 436 -11.69 -10.22 11.09
CA ILE A 436 -12.92 -11.03 10.87
C ILE A 436 -13.48 -10.78 9.47
N GLY A 437 -13.65 -9.53 9.06
CA GLY A 437 -14.13 -9.18 7.72
C GLY A 437 -13.21 -9.70 6.60
N LEU A 438 -11.89 -9.55 6.77
CA LEU A 438 -10.90 -10.04 5.80
C LEU A 438 -10.88 -11.58 5.74
N ILE A 439 -10.93 -12.28 6.88
CA ILE A 439 -10.91 -13.74 6.93
C ILE A 439 -12.09 -14.32 6.15
N ILE A 440 -13.26 -13.73 6.26
CA ILE A 440 -14.45 -14.19 5.51
C ILE A 440 -14.27 -13.95 4.00
N THR A 441 -13.78 -12.78 3.60
CA THR A 441 -13.46 -12.50 2.19
C THR A 441 -12.41 -13.48 1.65
N ILE A 442 -11.36 -13.75 2.42
CA ILE A 442 -10.31 -14.71 2.09
C ILE A 442 -10.87 -16.12 1.95
N TRP A 443 -11.65 -16.56 2.93
CA TRP A 443 -12.24 -17.90 2.92
C TRP A 443 -13.15 -18.13 1.72
N LEU A 444 -14.02 -17.16 1.38
CA LEU A 444 -14.89 -17.23 0.21
C LEU A 444 -14.09 -17.29 -1.08
N SER A 445 -13.04 -16.45 -1.20
CA SER A 445 -12.16 -16.42 -2.36
C SER A 445 -11.41 -17.74 -2.55
N LEU A 446 -10.83 -18.29 -1.48
CA LEU A 446 -10.13 -19.58 -1.53
C LEU A 446 -11.08 -20.75 -1.85
N LYS A 447 -12.28 -20.76 -1.26
CA LYS A 447 -13.32 -21.76 -1.55
C LYS A 447 -13.71 -21.71 -3.03
N HIS A 448 -13.94 -20.52 -3.58
CA HIS A 448 -14.29 -20.34 -4.98
C HIS A 448 -13.17 -20.84 -5.91
N LEU A 449 -11.93 -20.41 -5.67
CA LEU A 449 -10.77 -20.81 -6.47
C LEU A 449 -10.54 -22.33 -6.42
N LYS A 450 -10.74 -22.95 -5.25
CA LYS A 450 -10.64 -24.42 -5.09
C LYS A 450 -11.69 -25.16 -5.92
N VAL A 451 -12.94 -24.71 -5.89
CA VAL A 451 -14.05 -25.36 -6.62
C VAL A 451 -13.90 -25.15 -8.13
N ARG A 452 -13.62 -23.92 -8.55
CA ARG A 452 -13.60 -23.53 -9.97
C ARG A 452 -12.36 -23.99 -10.71
N TYR A 453 -11.18 -23.79 -10.12
CA TYR A 453 -9.88 -24.02 -10.77
C TYR A 453 -9.17 -25.28 -10.24
N ARG A 454 -9.76 -25.98 -9.26
CA ARG A 454 -9.29 -27.27 -8.72
C ARG A 454 -7.79 -27.28 -8.35
N TYR A 455 -7.27 -26.13 -7.84
CA TYR A 455 -5.90 -26.11 -7.37
C TYR A 455 -5.67 -27.09 -6.21
N ASN A 456 -4.47 -27.64 -6.09
CA ASN A 456 -4.16 -28.66 -5.08
C ASN A 456 -4.00 -28.04 -3.69
N SER A 457 -5.13 -27.80 -3.03
CA SER A 457 -5.15 -27.22 -1.67
C SER A 457 -4.42 -28.09 -0.64
N SER A 458 -4.36 -29.42 -0.82
CA SER A 458 -3.64 -30.33 0.10
C SER A 458 -2.13 -30.14 0.04
N ARG A 459 -1.58 -29.86 -1.15
CA ARG A 459 -0.17 -29.52 -1.34
C ARG A 459 0.15 -28.19 -0.67
N THR A 460 -0.65 -27.15 -0.94
CA THR A 460 -0.49 -25.82 -0.36
C THR A 460 -0.61 -25.86 1.18
N SER A 461 -1.59 -26.61 1.73
CA SER A 461 -1.73 -26.78 3.17
C SER A 461 -0.53 -27.48 3.83
N ARG A 462 0.02 -28.53 3.23
CA ARG A 462 1.21 -29.20 3.76
C ARG A 462 2.42 -28.28 3.79
N ARG A 463 2.60 -27.46 2.74
CA ARG A 463 3.69 -26.45 2.70
C ARG A 463 3.44 -25.33 3.70
N PHE A 464 2.20 -24.89 3.85
CA PHE A 464 1.81 -23.92 4.88
C PHE A 464 2.19 -24.40 6.28
N ILE A 465 1.89 -25.66 6.64
CA ILE A 465 2.27 -26.22 7.94
C ILE A 465 3.77 -26.17 8.16
N GLY A 466 4.58 -26.55 7.17
CA GLY A 466 6.04 -26.45 7.24
C GLY A 466 6.53 -25.01 7.44
N ILE A 467 5.97 -24.07 6.67
CA ILE A 467 6.27 -22.64 6.80
C ILE A 467 5.90 -22.15 8.20
N ALA A 468 4.71 -22.50 8.69
CA ALA A 468 4.21 -22.08 10.00
C ALA A 468 5.09 -22.61 11.14
N ILE A 469 5.51 -23.87 11.10
CA ILE A 469 6.39 -24.47 12.11
C ILE A 469 7.75 -23.74 12.14
N PHE A 470 8.40 -23.53 10.99
CA PHE A 470 9.70 -22.87 10.95
C PHE A 470 9.62 -21.39 11.33
N SER A 471 8.54 -20.73 10.91
CA SER A 471 8.28 -19.34 11.31
C SER A 471 7.96 -19.20 12.81
N MET A 472 7.26 -20.17 13.39
CA MET A 472 7.00 -20.20 14.84
C MET A 472 8.28 -20.46 15.63
N ALA A 473 9.14 -21.39 15.17
CA ALA A 473 10.45 -21.61 15.78
C ALA A 473 11.31 -20.33 15.74
N MET A 474 11.33 -19.65 14.59
CA MET A 474 11.98 -18.34 14.46
C MET A 474 11.37 -17.32 15.43
N PHE A 475 10.05 -17.21 15.49
CA PHE A 475 9.34 -16.27 16.37
C PHE A 475 9.72 -16.47 17.84
N VAL A 476 9.69 -17.70 18.34
CA VAL A 476 10.04 -18.03 19.74
C VAL A 476 11.49 -17.65 20.06
N ILE A 477 12.42 -17.98 19.16
CA ILE A 477 13.84 -17.65 19.36
C ILE A 477 14.07 -16.14 19.32
N VAL A 478 13.49 -15.44 18.33
CA VAL A 478 13.61 -13.98 18.21
C VAL A 478 12.98 -13.27 19.41
N THR A 479 11.80 -13.70 19.86
CA THR A 479 11.18 -13.16 21.08
C THR A 479 12.09 -13.38 22.29
N GLY A 480 12.67 -14.58 22.44
CA GLY A 480 13.64 -14.85 23.50
C GLY A 480 14.88 -13.94 23.44
N VAL A 481 15.39 -13.66 22.23
CA VAL A 481 16.52 -12.72 22.04
C VAL A 481 16.13 -11.29 22.43
N VAL A 482 14.92 -10.85 22.06
CA VAL A 482 14.42 -9.51 22.41
C VAL A 482 14.17 -9.38 23.90
N ASP A 483 13.55 -10.38 24.54
CA ASP A 483 13.25 -10.38 25.97
C ASP A 483 14.53 -10.45 26.82
N PHE A 484 15.46 -11.35 26.46
CA PHE A 484 16.75 -11.46 27.17
C PHE A 484 17.63 -10.22 26.93
N GLY A 485 17.71 -9.77 25.66
CA GLY A 485 18.43 -8.55 25.30
C GLY A 485 17.84 -7.32 25.99
N GLY A 486 16.50 -7.25 26.12
CA GLY A 486 15.81 -6.17 26.81
C GLY A 486 16.08 -6.09 28.32
N LYS A 487 16.47 -7.20 28.97
CA LYS A 487 16.92 -7.20 30.36
C LYS A 487 18.34 -6.64 30.54
N ILE A 488 19.16 -6.74 29.48
CA ILE A 488 20.55 -6.24 29.50
C ILE A 488 20.60 -4.80 29.01
N ILE A 489 19.84 -4.51 27.97
CA ILE A 489 19.84 -3.23 27.27
C ILE A 489 18.39 -2.74 27.20
N SER A 490 18.03 -1.69 27.94
CA SER A 490 16.64 -1.19 27.99
C SER A 490 16.07 -0.91 26.59
N PRO A 491 14.92 -1.51 26.22
CA PRO A 491 14.26 -1.28 24.95
C PRO A 491 13.53 0.09 24.87
N GLU A 492 13.59 0.90 25.93
CA GLU A 492 12.89 2.19 26.01
C GLU A 492 13.64 3.30 25.26
N ARG A 493 14.93 3.11 24.97
CA ARG A 493 15.75 4.08 24.27
C ARG A 493 15.92 3.69 22.80
N ARG A 494 15.81 4.67 21.88
CA ARG A 494 15.93 4.44 20.43
C ARG A 494 17.24 3.75 20.01
N PRO A 495 18.45 4.17 20.50
CA PRO A 495 19.69 3.52 20.08
C PRO A 495 19.77 2.05 20.49
N THR A 496 19.35 1.73 21.72
CA THR A 496 19.37 0.36 22.25
C THR A 496 18.33 -0.52 21.53
N SER A 497 17.16 0.01 21.24
CA SER A 497 16.13 -0.64 20.42
C SER A 497 16.65 -0.93 19.00
N PHE A 498 17.42 -0.03 18.39
CA PHE A 498 18.04 -0.27 17.09
C PHE A 498 18.99 -1.47 17.09
N VAL A 499 19.81 -1.60 18.12
CA VAL A 499 20.70 -2.77 18.30
C VAL A 499 19.88 -4.05 18.44
N LEU A 500 18.84 -4.05 19.30
CA LEU A 500 17.97 -5.22 19.51
C LEU A 500 17.27 -5.64 18.21
N VAL A 501 16.71 -4.68 17.46
CA VAL A 501 16.05 -4.97 16.18
C VAL A 501 17.04 -5.55 15.17
N THR A 502 18.25 -4.99 15.08
CA THR A 502 19.28 -5.48 14.14
C THR A 502 19.68 -6.91 14.47
N LEU A 503 19.97 -7.20 15.73
CA LEU A 503 20.30 -8.56 16.19
C LEU A 503 19.15 -9.54 15.92
N ALA A 504 17.92 -9.16 16.27
CA ALA A 504 16.73 -9.98 16.09
C ALA A 504 16.47 -10.29 14.60
N VAL A 505 16.59 -9.30 13.71
CA VAL A 505 16.41 -9.49 12.27
C VAL A 505 17.48 -10.39 11.68
N VAL A 506 18.74 -10.22 12.06
CA VAL A 506 19.85 -11.07 11.57
C VAL A 506 19.67 -12.50 12.06
N ILE A 507 19.45 -12.70 13.36
CA ILE A 507 19.27 -14.05 13.93
C ILE A 507 18.03 -14.72 13.34
N GLY A 508 16.90 -14.03 13.32
CA GLY A 508 15.65 -14.56 12.79
C GLY A 508 15.74 -14.91 11.30
N GLY A 509 16.31 -14.00 10.49
CA GLY A 509 16.49 -14.21 9.06
C GLY A 509 17.40 -15.39 8.74
N LEU A 510 18.55 -15.49 9.42
CA LEU A 510 19.48 -16.62 9.27
C LEU A 510 18.85 -17.94 9.72
N LEU A 511 18.16 -17.95 10.87
CA LEU A 511 17.50 -19.14 11.38
C LEU A 511 16.41 -19.65 10.42
N TYR A 512 15.53 -18.75 9.96
CA TYR A 512 14.47 -19.12 9.02
C TYR A 512 15.05 -19.63 7.70
N ALA A 513 16.06 -18.94 7.15
CA ALA A 513 16.75 -19.36 5.93
C ALA A 513 17.40 -20.74 6.13
N PHE A 514 18.11 -20.96 7.23
CA PHE A 514 18.73 -22.24 7.56
C PHE A 514 17.70 -23.38 7.65
N LEU A 515 16.62 -23.19 8.41
CA LEU A 515 15.59 -24.22 8.56
C LEU A 515 14.91 -24.54 7.23
N THR A 516 14.53 -23.52 6.44
CA THR A 516 13.85 -23.75 5.16
C THR A 516 14.72 -24.39 4.11
N VAL A 517 16.01 -24.12 4.12
CA VAL A 517 17.01 -24.75 3.23
C VAL A 517 17.28 -26.18 3.67
N LYS A 518 17.60 -26.40 4.97
CA LYS A 518 17.94 -27.73 5.52
C LYS A 518 16.83 -28.76 5.29
N PHE A 519 15.56 -28.34 5.39
CA PHE A 519 14.41 -29.23 5.17
C PHE A 519 13.89 -29.21 3.73
N GLY A 520 14.60 -28.59 2.80
CA GLY A 520 14.29 -28.56 1.37
C GLY A 520 13.00 -27.81 1.02
N LEU A 521 12.48 -26.97 1.92
CA LEU A 521 11.26 -26.21 1.69
C LEU A 521 11.51 -25.02 0.76
N ALA A 522 12.66 -24.34 0.91
CA ALA A 522 13.06 -23.24 0.05
C ALA A 522 13.24 -23.69 -1.41
N GLN A 523 13.86 -24.85 -1.63
CA GLN A 523 14.04 -25.45 -2.98
C GLN A 523 12.69 -25.77 -3.64
N LYS A 524 11.73 -26.28 -2.87
CA LYS A 524 10.39 -26.64 -3.37
C LYS A 524 9.52 -25.43 -3.73
N ILE A 525 9.75 -24.26 -3.14
CA ILE A 525 8.95 -23.04 -3.33
C ILE A 525 9.64 -22.07 -4.31
N ILE A 526 10.93 -21.77 -4.10
CA ILE A 526 11.68 -20.82 -4.92
C ILE A 526 12.29 -21.48 -6.15
N GLY A 527 12.51 -22.82 -6.09
CA GLY A 527 13.06 -23.61 -7.18
C GLY A 527 14.60 -23.61 -7.22
N PRO A 528 15.22 -24.06 -8.36
CA PRO A 528 16.65 -24.32 -8.47
C PRO A 528 17.55 -23.10 -8.35
N LYS A 529 16.98 -21.90 -8.21
CA LYS A 529 17.75 -20.69 -7.91
C LYS A 529 18.40 -20.75 -6.52
N VAL A 530 17.77 -21.45 -5.58
CA VAL A 530 18.29 -21.63 -4.21
C VAL A 530 19.59 -22.44 -4.27
N ASP A 531 19.60 -23.54 -5.01
CA ASP A 531 20.77 -24.41 -5.12
C ASP A 531 21.98 -23.66 -5.72
N ARG A 532 21.74 -22.84 -6.75
CA ARG A 532 22.79 -21.98 -7.33
C ARG A 532 23.37 -20.94 -6.34
N VAL A 533 22.55 -20.44 -5.41
CA VAL A 533 23.03 -19.51 -4.38
C VAL A 533 23.84 -20.27 -3.34
N LEU A 534 23.40 -21.46 -2.92
CA LEU A 534 24.10 -22.32 -1.97
C LEU A 534 25.47 -22.76 -2.51
N GLU A 535 25.53 -23.17 -3.77
CA GLU A 535 26.79 -23.50 -4.47
C GLU A 535 27.77 -22.31 -4.45
N LYS A 536 27.29 -21.09 -4.76
CA LYS A 536 28.13 -19.88 -4.71
C LYS A 536 28.64 -19.54 -3.31
N LEU A 537 27.87 -19.86 -2.27
CA LEU A 537 28.24 -19.64 -0.88
C LEU A 537 29.05 -20.82 -0.28
N HIS A 538 29.34 -21.86 -1.08
CA HIS A 538 30.04 -23.09 -0.65
C HIS A 538 29.34 -23.79 0.52
N ILE A 539 28.01 -23.61 0.68
CA ILE A 539 27.20 -24.25 1.72
C ILE A 539 26.68 -25.58 1.14
N ARG A 540 27.22 -26.70 1.64
CA ARG A 540 26.65 -28.05 1.38
C ARG A 540 25.54 -28.30 2.41
N VAL A 541 24.33 -28.56 1.95
CA VAL A 541 23.16 -28.92 2.77
C VAL A 541 22.84 -30.39 2.62
#